data_5d8067e8f94c4a8e53c3292a167a84fd
#
_entry.id   5d8067e8f94c4a8e53c3292a167a84fd
#
_cell.length_a   1.000
_cell.length_b   1.000
_cell.length_c   1.000
_cell.angle_alpha   90.00
_cell.angle_beta   90.00
_cell.angle_gamma   90.00
#
_symmetry.space_group_name_H-M   'P 1'
#
loop_
_entity.id
_entity.type
_entity.pdbx_description
1 polymer ?
#
loop_
_entity_poly.entity_id
_entity_poly.type
_entity_poly.pdbx_seq_one_letter_code
_entity_poly.pdbx_strand_id
1 'polypeptide(L)'
;MALTGDEEGNLKIATTARLLNESLCVIVQSTSEEYEQTPSTLGADVHIVDPFRAYAGYLRATIRNPLIHMFNAWLVGVPHANLAMYPEIPHGRWILCGYGRMGRSIHTALASAGIEVTVIDPSLEAEDVEGGTFICGRGSQDQLRAAGIEDAAGIVVGTNRDPENLGIVLNARTLNPEIFILVRQNRHRNEVVFSAVQADLIMQPSLVTARRMLFVLIAPLLRDFYDHVRVFDIDSNEAFLESVIGELRKRLGETKPRVWTTCVDEESSAALMRYLEDGRPVALGDITRDPSDREAQLPCVPLVVRSAGNVTVMPRADRAVYPGDEILFCGSSGAYASLDATLNTSGTNF
;
A
#
# COMPACT_ATOMS: atom_id res chain seq x y z
N MET A 1 4.07 -18.78 -4.07
CA MET A 1 4.86 -17.56 -3.77
C MET A 1 6.33 -17.90 -3.78
N ALA A 2 7.16 -17.12 -4.47
CA ALA A 2 8.62 -17.27 -4.55
C ALA A 2 9.28 -15.97 -4.03
N LEU A 3 9.86 -16.05 -2.82
CA LEU A 3 10.25 -14.88 -2.00
C LEU A 3 11.62 -15.06 -1.34
N THR A 4 12.48 -15.82 -1.95
CA THR A 4 13.84 -16.00 -1.43
C THR A 4 14.72 -14.79 -1.76
N GLY A 5 15.91 -14.71 -1.17
CA GLY A 5 16.92 -13.70 -1.55
C GLY A 5 17.58 -14.00 -2.91
N ASP A 6 17.29 -15.12 -3.52
CA ASP A 6 17.77 -15.53 -4.84
C ASP A 6 16.71 -15.20 -5.90
N GLU A 7 16.89 -14.08 -6.61
CA GLU A 7 15.94 -13.59 -7.61
C GLU A 7 15.81 -14.54 -8.81
N GLU A 8 16.91 -15.13 -9.26
CA GLU A 8 16.90 -16.10 -10.37
C GLU A 8 16.15 -17.37 -9.96
N GLY A 9 16.37 -17.86 -8.74
CA GLY A 9 15.62 -18.97 -8.16
C GLY A 9 14.13 -18.68 -8.03
N ASN A 10 13.75 -17.48 -7.61
CA ASN A 10 12.36 -17.06 -7.52
C ASN A 10 11.66 -17.09 -8.89
N LEU A 11 12.33 -16.62 -9.94
CA LEU A 11 11.78 -16.64 -11.28
C LEU A 11 11.65 -18.05 -11.85
N LYS A 12 12.66 -18.91 -11.63
CA LYS A 12 12.59 -20.32 -12.02
C LYS A 12 11.42 -21.04 -11.37
N ILE A 13 11.21 -20.81 -10.07
CA ILE A 13 10.06 -21.37 -9.33
C ILE A 13 8.74 -20.88 -9.96
N ALA A 14 8.62 -19.58 -10.23
CA ALA A 14 7.42 -19.00 -10.83
C ALA A 14 7.12 -19.59 -12.20
N THR A 15 8.11 -19.64 -13.08
CA THR A 15 7.99 -20.17 -14.43
C THR A 15 7.59 -21.64 -14.40
N THR A 16 8.26 -22.46 -13.57
CA THR A 16 7.96 -23.88 -13.43
C THR A 16 6.54 -24.11 -12.90
N ALA A 17 6.11 -23.32 -11.89
CA ALA A 17 4.78 -23.43 -11.32
C ALA A 17 3.69 -23.13 -12.37
N ARG A 18 3.88 -22.10 -13.20
CA ARG A 18 2.94 -21.74 -14.27
C ARG A 18 2.91 -22.77 -15.39
N LEU A 19 4.06 -23.34 -15.76
CA LEU A 19 4.12 -24.44 -16.76
C LEU A 19 3.39 -25.69 -16.30
N LEU A 20 3.39 -25.96 -14.98
CA LEU A 20 2.68 -27.10 -14.40
C LEU A 20 1.17 -26.83 -14.21
N ASN A 21 0.79 -25.59 -13.98
CA ASN A 21 -0.60 -25.17 -13.80
C ASN A 21 -0.78 -23.71 -14.26
N GLU A 22 -1.38 -23.54 -15.44
CA GLU A 22 -1.59 -22.25 -16.07
C GLU A 22 -2.60 -21.35 -15.33
N SER A 23 -3.46 -21.90 -14.48
CA SER A 23 -4.42 -21.14 -13.69
C SER A 23 -3.87 -20.66 -12.34
N LEU A 24 -2.59 -21.00 -12.01
CA LEU A 24 -2.02 -20.67 -10.73
C LEU A 24 -1.67 -19.19 -10.61
N CYS A 25 -2.21 -18.50 -9.62
CA CYS A 25 -1.76 -17.16 -9.23
C CYS A 25 -0.37 -17.27 -8.59
N VAL A 26 0.62 -16.59 -9.17
CA VAL A 26 2.01 -16.64 -8.71
C VAL A 26 2.49 -15.26 -8.31
N ILE A 27 3.04 -15.14 -7.11
CA ILE A 27 3.66 -13.91 -6.60
C ILE A 27 5.15 -14.15 -6.45
N VAL A 28 5.93 -13.27 -7.07
CA VAL A 28 7.40 -13.32 -7.14
C VAL A 28 7.98 -12.03 -6.59
N GLN A 29 8.97 -12.14 -5.72
CA GLN A 29 9.80 -10.99 -5.37
C GLN A 29 10.98 -10.92 -6.34
N SER A 30 11.10 -9.80 -7.03
CA SER A 30 12.28 -9.43 -7.82
C SER A 30 12.51 -7.93 -7.77
N THR A 31 13.76 -7.52 -7.83
CA THR A 31 14.18 -6.12 -7.90
C THR A 31 14.97 -5.85 -9.18
N SER A 32 15.01 -6.82 -10.12
CA SER A 32 15.67 -6.69 -11.42
C SER A 32 14.70 -6.10 -12.46
N GLU A 33 15.14 -5.05 -13.15
CA GLU A 33 14.39 -4.42 -14.26
C GLU A 33 14.19 -5.37 -15.45
N GLU A 34 15.11 -6.32 -15.63
CA GLU A 34 15.04 -7.32 -16.70
C GLU A 34 13.76 -8.17 -16.63
N TYR A 35 13.24 -8.38 -15.41
CA TYR A 35 12.06 -9.22 -15.20
C TYR A 35 10.73 -8.46 -15.22
N GLU A 36 10.73 -7.14 -15.39
CA GLU A 36 9.50 -6.35 -15.46
C GLU A 36 8.63 -6.67 -16.69
N GLN A 37 9.26 -7.07 -17.78
CA GLN A 37 8.57 -7.48 -19.02
C GLN A 37 8.10 -8.95 -18.98
N THR A 38 8.55 -9.71 -17.98
CA THR A 38 8.27 -11.14 -17.85
C THR A 38 6.78 -11.48 -17.58
N PRO A 39 5.98 -10.66 -16.87
CA PRO A 39 4.55 -10.95 -16.69
C PRO A 39 3.78 -11.09 -18.00
N SER A 40 4.13 -10.33 -19.03
CA SER A 40 3.49 -10.42 -20.34
C SER A 40 3.72 -11.75 -21.05
N THR A 41 4.81 -12.45 -20.72
CA THR A 41 5.17 -13.76 -21.26
C THR A 41 4.71 -14.93 -20.40
N LEU A 42 4.55 -14.73 -19.08
CA LEU A 42 4.13 -15.77 -18.13
C LEU A 42 2.62 -15.77 -17.83
N GLY A 43 1.86 -14.79 -18.34
CA GLY A 43 0.42 -14.66 -18.16
C GLY A 43 0.00 -13.65 -17.10
N ALA A 44 -1.27 -13.26 -17.13
CA ALA A 44 -1.83 -12.16 -16.32
C ALA A 44 -1.81 -12.40 -14.79
N ASP A 45 -1.72 -13.66 -14.36
CA ASP A 45 -1.74 -14.04 -12.93
C ASP A 45 -0.35 -14.13 -12.29
N VAL A 46 0.69 -13.61 -12.95
CA VAL A 46 2.02 -13.49 -12.38
C VAL A 46 2.25 -12.07 -11.86
N HIS A 47 2.42 -11.93 -10.56
CA HIS A 47 2.62 -10.66 -9.88
C HIS A 47 4.06 -10.53 -9.40
N ILE A 48 4.81 -9.62 -10.03
CA ILE A 48 6.16 -9.29 -9.58
C ILE A 48 6.08 -8.16 -8.55
N VAL A 49 6.72 -8.37 -7.42
CA VAL A 49 6.78 -7.41 -6.31
C VAL A 49 8.21 -6.93 -6.12
N ASP A 50 8.48 -5.68 -6.48
CA ASP A 50 9.67 -4.95 -6.09
C ASP A 50 9.32 -4.04 -4.89
N PRO A 51 9.86 -4.33 -3.69
CA PRO A 51 9.54 -3.55 -2.50
C PRO A 51 10.06 -2.10 -2.58
N PHE A 52 11.15 -1.85 -3.29
CA PHE A 52 11.74 -0.51 -3.38
C PHE A 52 10.92 0.39 -4.30
N ARG A 53 10.53 -0.12 -5.46
CA ARG A 53 9.64 0.60 -6.38
C ARG A 53 8.24 0.79 -5.81
N ALA A 54 7.71 -0.24 -5.14
CA ALA A 54 6.42 -0.14 -4.46
C ALA A 54 6.45 0.97 -3.40
N TYR A 55 7.53 1.04 -2.60
CA TYR A 55 7.69 2.08 -1.59
C TYR A 55 7.93 3.46 -2.20
N ALA A 56 8.75 3.57 -3.23
CA ALA A 56 9.00 4.83 -3.93
C ALA A 56 7.72 5.38 -4.58
N GLY A 57 6.92 4.50 -5.20
CA GLY A 57 5.61 4.88 -5.73
C GLY A 57 4.64 5.36 -4.66
N TYR A 58 4.67 4.71 -3.51
CA TYR A 58 3.93 5.10 -2.33
C TYR A 58 4.40 6.47 -1.77
N LEU A 59 5.71 6.69 -1.62
CA LEU A 59 6.29 7.96 -1.18
C LEU A 59 5.90 9.11 -2.12
N ARG A 60 6.01 8.89 -3.44
CA ARG A 60 5.58 9.87 -4.45
C ARG A 60 4.09 10.22 -4.34
N ALA A 61 3.24 9.21 -4.16
CA ALA A 61 1.81 9.44 -3.97
C ALA A 61 1.54 10.23 -2.69
N THR A 62 2.26 9.93 -1.62
CA THR A 62 2.16 10.62 -0.32
C THR A 62 2.58 12.09 -0.39
N ILE A 63 3.69 12.39 -1.10
CA ILE A 63 4.14 13.79 -1.29
C ILE A 63 3.08 14.60 -2.05
N ARG A 64 2.40 13.97 -3.02
CA ARG A 64 1.34 14.63 -3.79
C ARG A 64 0.03 14.74 -3.05
N ASN A 65 -0.33 13.73 -2.29
CA ASN A 65 -1.57 13.67 -1.52
C ASN A 65 -1.37 12.85 -0.24
N PRO A 66 -1.16 13.51 0.92
CA PRO A 66 -0.98 12.84 2.22
C PRO A 66 -2.16 11.96 2.63
N LEU A 67 -3.39 12.26 2.19
CA LEU A 67 -4.59 11.48 2.51
C LEU A 67 -4.52 10.04 1.95
N ILE A 68 -3.90 9.84 0.78
CA ILE A 68 -3.70 8.51 0.19
C ILE A 68 -2.89 7.62 1.13
N HIS A 69 -1.84 8.17 1.73
CA HIS A 69 -1.02 7.43 2.67
C HIS A 69 -1.78 7.04 3.93
N MET A 70 -2.41 8.02 4.55
CA MET A 70 -3.19 7.84 5.76
C MET A 70 -4.27 6.78 5.56
N PHE A 71 -5.02 6.88 4.48
CA PHE A 71 -6.06 5.95 4.11
C PHE A 71 -5.50 4.53 3.89
N ASN A 72 -4.38 4.43 3.19
CA ASN A 72 -3.71 3.16 2.91
C ASN A 72 -3.19 2.49 4.19
N ALA A 73 -2.50 3.24 5.04
CA ALA A 73 -1.96 2.75 6.30
C ALA A 73 -3.08 2.26 7.24
N TRP A 74 -4.19 3.00 7.29
CA TRP A 74 -5.36 2.64 8.08
C TRP A 74 -6.06 1.39 7.53
N LEU A 75 -6.34 1.31 6.22
CA LEU A 75 -6.97 0.14 5.58
C LEU A 75 -6.17 -1.15 5.80
N VAL A 76 -4.85 -1.08 5.75
CA VAL A 76 -3.96 -2.25 5.93
C VAL A 76 -3.76 -2.59 7.41
N GLY A 77 -4.32 -1.78 8.31
CA GLY A 77 -4.22 -2.00 9.75
C GLY A 77 -2.81 -1.86 10.29
N VAL A 78 -2.03 -0.87 9.78
CA VAL A 78 -0.74 -0.50 10.37
C VAL A 78 -0.95 -0.19 11.85
N PRO A 79 -0.14 -0.73 12.78
CA PRO A 79 -0.21 -0.36 14.18
C PRO A 79 -0.11 1.16 14.33
N HIS A 80 -1.01 1.74 15.14
CA HIS A 80 -1.10 3.18 15.41
C HIS A 80 -1.47 4.07 14.21
N ALA A 81 -1.74 3.52 13.02
CA ALA A 81 -2.32 4.30 11.95
C ALA A 81 -3.74 4.72 12.32
N ASN A 82 -3.98 6.02 12.39
CA ASN A 82 -5.31 6.58 12.54
C ASN A 82 -5.57 7.55 11.37
N LEU A 83 -6.85 7.81 11.11
CA LEU A 83 -7.26 8.74 10.06
C LEU A 83 -7.09 10.23 10.47
N ALA A 84 -6.48 10.52 11.61
CA ALA A 84 -6.40 11.87 12.17
C ALA A 84 -5.00 12.51 12.11
N MET A 85 -3.92 11.73 12.03
CA MET A 85 -2.56 12.27 12.05
C MET A 85 -1.68 11.58 11.01
N TYR A 86 -1.00 12.39 10.23
CA TYR A 86 -0.03 11.96 9.25
C TYR A 86 1.18 12.90 9.25
N PRO A 87 2.44 12.41 9.20
CA PRO A 87 3.58 13.27 9.04
C PRO A 87 3.58 13.86 7.62
N GLU A 88 3.44 15.16 7.52
CA GLU A 88 3.65 15.87 6.26
C GLU A 88 5.10 15.70 5.84
N ILE A 89 5.31 15.28 4.59
CA ILE A 89 6.64 15.18 4.03
C ILE A 89 7.09 16.60 3.67
N PRO A 90 8.16 17.12 4.31
CA PRO A 90 8.54 18.50 4.12
C PRO A 90 9.08 18.74 2.70
N HIS A 91 8.67 19.86 2.12
CA HIS A 91 9.27 20.39 0.90
C HIS A 91 10.61 21.05 1.21
N GLY A 92 11.54 21.00 0.25
CA GLY A 92 12.86 21.59 0.38
C GLY A 92 13.95 20.66 -0.14
N ARG A 93 15.21 20.92 0.23
CA ARG A 93 16.34 20.06 -0.15
C ARG A 93 16.40 18.83 0.74
N TRP A 94 16.70 17.70 0.13
CA TRP A 94 16.87 16.43 0.81
C TRP A 94 18.27 15.86 0.61
N ILE A 95 18.72 15.06 1.58
CA ILE A 95 19.94 14.27 1.50
C ILE A 95 19.57 12.81 1.37
N LEU A 96 20.26 12.07 0.51
CA LEU A 96 20.06 10.64 0.30
C LEU A 96 21.36 9.89 0.55
N CYS A 97 21.41 9.12 1.62
CA CYS A 97 22.55 8.26 1.96
C CYS A 97 22.29 6.83 1.49
N GLY A 98 23.10 6.36 0.54
CA GLY A 98 22.98 5.06 -0.12
C GLY A 98 22.22 5.13 -1.45
N TYR A 99 22.93 4.97 -2.57
CA TYR A 99 22.40 5.05 -3.93
C TYR A 99 22.28 3.68 -4.62
N GLY A 100 22.00 2.65 -3.84
CA GLY A 100 21.62 1.33 -4.35
C GLY A 100 20.19 1.34 -4.92
N ARG A 101 19.60 0.16 -5.15
CA ARG A 101 18.24 0.00 -5.74
C ARG A 101 17.17 0.84 -5.04
N MET A 102 17.13 0.83 -3.70
CA MET A 102 16.19 1.67 -2.96
C MET A 102 16.48 3.15 -3.18
N GLY A 103 17.75 3.57 -3.05
CA GLY A 103 18.16 4.97 -3.20
C GLY A 103 17.76 5.54 -4.56
N ARG A 104 18.02 4.83 -5.66
CA ARG A 104 17.62 5.24 -7.01
C ARG A 104 16.11 5.39 -7.14
N SER A 105 15.34 4.42 -6.64
CA SER A 105 13.88 4.48 -6.67
C SER A 105 13.32 5.68 -5.89
N ILE A 106 13.88 5.96 -4.70
CA ILE A 106 13.48 7.10 -3.88
C ILE A 106 13.92 8.42 -4.52
N HIS A 107 15.16 8.50 -5.06
CA HIS A 107 15.65 9.67 -5.79
C HIS A 107 14.70 10.05 -6.91
N THR A 108 14.32 9.09 -7.76
CA THR A 108 13.35 9.30 -8.85
C THR A 108 12.00 9.80 -8.32
N ALA A 109 11.53 9.27 -7.19
CA ALA A 109 10.27 9.70 -6.59
C ALA A 109 10.33 11.14 -6.09
N LEU A 110 11.39 11.53 -5.37
CA LEU A 110 11.61 12.88 -4.86
C LEU A 110 11.80 13.89 -6.01
N ALA A 111 12.66 13.56 -6.98
CA ALA A 111 12.90 14.40 -8.15
C ALA A 111 11.61 14.64 -8.97
N SER A 112 10.77 13.61 -9.16
CA SER A 112 9.47 13.74 -9.83
C SER A 112 8.47 14.62 -9.09
N ALA A 113 8.70 14.86 -7.80
CA ALA A 113 7.93 15.79 -6.97
C ALA A 113 8.58 17.19 -6.87
N GLY A 114 9.63 17.46 -7.65
CA GLY A 114 10.35 18.75 -7.65
C GLY A 114 11.27 18.96 -6.42
N ILE A 115 11.59 17.90 -5.70
CA ILE A 115 12.47 17.95 -4.53
C ILE A 115 13.92 17.75 -4.97
N GLU A 116 14.78 18.72 -4.63
CA GLU A 116 16.22 18.65 -4.89
C GLU A 116 16.90 17.69 -3.92
N VAL A 117 17.76 16.80 -4.44
CA VAL A 117 18.40 15.75 -3.64
C VAL A 117 19.91 15.80 -3.81
N THR A 118 20.64 15.86 -2.68
CA THR A 118 22.09 15.63 -2.61
C THR A 118 22.34 14.18 -2.21
N VAL A 119 23.06 13.43 -3.05
CA VAL A 119 23.33 12.00 -2.85
C VAL A 119 24.67 11.77 -2.19
N ILE A 120 24.73 10.89 -1.18
CA ILE A 120 25.95 10.42 -0.53
C ILE A 120 26.05 8.90 -0.68
N ASP A 121 27.07 8.41 -1.40
CA ASP A 121 27.34 6.97 -1.54
C ASP A 121 28.83 6.72 -1.79
N PRO A 122 29.45 5.69 -1.21
CA PRO A 122 30.88 5.43 -1.36
C PRO A 122 31.27 4.85 -2.73
N SER A 123 30.33 4.36 -3.52
CA SER A 123 30.56 3.70 -4.81
C SER A 123 30.20 4.55 -6.03
N LEU A 124 29.76 5.80 -5.81
CA LEU A 124 29.38 6.70 -6.91
C LEU A 124 30.56 7.38 -7.55
N GLU A 125 30.51 7.45 -8.88
CA GLU A 125 31.31 8.35 -9.72
C GLU A 125 30.43 9.52 -10.21
N ALA A 126 31.07 10.58 -10.74
CA ALA A 126 30.34 11.82 -11.11
C ALA A 126 29.22 11.60 -12.17
N GLU A 127 29.34 10.53 -12.95
CA GLU A 127 28.44 10.20 -14.06
C GLU A 127 27.19 9.42 -13.63
N ASP A 128 27.14 8.95 -12.38
CA ASP A 128 26.08 8.04 -11.89
C ASP A 128 24.80 8.73 -11.44
N VAL A 129 24.80 10.06 -11.25
CA VAL A 129 23.65 10.82 -10.73
C VAL A 129 23.20 11.87 -11.74
N GLU A 130 22.12 11.60 -12.46
CA GLU A 130 21.53 12.56 -13.39
C GLU A 130 20.98 13.79 -12.62
N GLY A 131 21.56 14.97 -12.92
CA GLY A 131 21.02 16.27 -12.49
C GLY A 131 21.14 16.59 -11.00
N GLY A 132 21.87 15.79 -10.20
CA GLY A 132 22.01 15.96 -8.75
C GLY A 132 23.43 16.29 -8.30
N THR A 133 23.56 16.84 -7.09
CA THR A 133 24.83 16.98 -6.39
C THR A 133 25.14 15.65 -5.68
N PHE A 134 26.38 15.15 -5.84
CA PHE A 134 26.78 13.94 -5.14
C PHE A 134 28.06 14.13 -4.31
N ILE A 135 28.19 13.34 -3.26
CA ILE A 135 29.35 13.29 -2.38
C ILE A 135 29.77 11.84 -2.21
N CYS A 136 31.00 11.50 -2.56
CA CYS A 136 31.54 10.18 -2.30
C CYS A 136 31.76 9.99 -0.79
N GLY A 137 31.05 9.03 -0.18
CA GLY A 137 31.19 8.78 1.25
C GLY A 137 30.13 7.90 1.88
N ARG A 138 30.24 7.72 3.20
CA ARG A 138 29.36 6.82 4.00
C ARG A 138 28.44 7.58 4.97
N GLY A 139 28.23 8.89 4.79
CA GLY A 139 27.39 9.70 5.67
C GLY A 139 28.02 10.05 7.01
N SER A 140 29.34 10.35 7.03
CA SER A 140 30.00 10.94 8.20
C SER A 140 29.47 12.36 8.46
N GLN A 141 29.69 12.89 9.68
CA GLN A 141 29.25 14.25 10.00
C GLN A 141 29.78 15.30 9.03
N ASP A 142 31.05 15.18 8.60
CA ASP A 142 31.64 16.12 7.66
C ASP A 142 31.00 16.02 6.27
N GLN A 143 30.66 14.83 5.82
CA GLN A 143 29.96 14.60 4.56
C GLN A 143 28.52 15.12 4.63
N LEU A 144 27.82 14.92 5.74
CA LEU A 144 26.49 15.46 5.96
C LEU A 144 26.50 17.00 5.99
N ARG A 145 27.51 17.63 6.62
CA ARG A 145 27.70 19.09 6.56
C ARG A 145 28.00 19.58 5.14
N ALA A 146 28.85 18.88 4.42
CA ALA A 146 29.13 19.20 3.02
C ALA A 146 27.89 19.07 2.13
N ALA A 147 26.96 18.17 2.47
CA ALA A 147 25.66 18.03 1.82
C ALA A 147 24.62 19.09 2.26
N GLY A 148 24.95 19.96 3.22
CA GLY A 148 24.07 21.03 3.69
C GLY A 148 22.97 20.54 4.64
N ILE A 149 23.26 19.59 5.53
CA ILE A 149 22.27 18.98 6.44
C ILE A 149 21.62 19.99 7.38
N GLU A 150 22.30 21.07 7.72
CA GLU A 150 21.79 22.09 8.65
C GLU A 150 20.55 22.81 8.11
N ASP A 151 20.48 22.95 6.77
CA ASP A 151 19.35 23.57 6.06
C ASP A 151 18.49 22.56 5.29
N ALA A 152 18.77 21.26 5.39
CA ALA A 152 18.01 20.23 4.71
C ALA A 152 16.66 19.99 5.38
N ALA A 153 15.60 19.87 4.57
CA ALA A 153 14.27 19.55 5.05
C ALA A 153 14.14 18.08 5.46
N GLY A 154 14.85 17.19 4.77
CA GLY A 154 14.79 15.77 5.08
C GLY A 154 16.04 14.99 4.68
N ILE A 155 16.16 13.80 5.26
CA ILE A 155 17.21 12.84 4.92
C ILE A 155 16.63 11.44 4.70
N VAL A 156 17.05 10.79 3.64
CA VAL A 156 16.81 9.36 3.39
C VAL A 156 18.06 8.57 3.74
N VAL A 157 17.94 7.59 4.62
CA VAL A 157 19.03 6.70 4.99
C VAL A 157 18.71 5.29 4.51
N GLY A 158 19.24 4.93 3.33
CA GLY A 158 18.80 3.78 2.53
C GLY A 158 19.86 2.70 2.30
N THR A 159 20.90 2.57 3.16
CA THR A 159 21.92 1.55 2.96
C THR A 159 21.42 0.14 3.26
N ASN A 160 22.15 -0.88 2.83
CA ASN A 160 21.80 -2.27 3.11
C ASN A 160 22.27 -2.78 4.48
N ARG A 161 22.77 -1.90 5.37
CA ARG A 161 23.34 -2.25 6.67
C ARG A 161 22.71 -1.42 7.79
N ASP A 162 21.91 -2.07 8.64
CA ASP A 162 21.23 -1.41 9.76
C ASP A 162 22.16 -0.63 10.71
N PRO A 163 23.38 -1.12 11.10
CA PRO A 163 24.29 -0.34 11.92
C PRO A 163 24.78 0.96 11.25
N GLU A 164 25.00 0.94 9.93
CA GLU A 164 25.35 2.16 9.18
C GLU A 164 24.16 3.13 9.16
N ASN A 165 22.95 2.62 8.89
CA ASN A 165 21.75 3.44 8.88
C ASN A 165 21.51 4.11 10.23
N LEU A 166 21.67 3.38 11.34
CA LEU A 166 21.54 3.95 12.68
C LEU A 166 22.60 5.00 12.97
N GLY A 167 23.86 4.76 12.58
CA GLY A 167 24.94 5.72 12.73
C GLY A 167 24.68 7.02 11.97
N ILE A 168 24.20 6.94 10.72
CA ILE A 168 23.84 8.10 9.90
C ILE A 168 22.69 8.87 10.53
N VAL A 169 21.63 8.19 11.00
CA VAL A 169 20.49 8.82 11.67
C VAL A 169 20.92 9.59 12.91
N LEU A 170 21.78 9.01 13.76
CA LEU A 170 22.31 9.68 14.95
C LEU A 170 23.16 10.92 14.58
N ASN A 171 24.00 10.82 13.55
CA ASN A 171 24.76 11.95 13.04
C ASN A 171 23.82 13.07 12.52
N ALA A 172 22.78 12.68 11.79
CA ALA A 172 21.81 13.63 11.23
C ALA A 172 21.07 14.39 12.34
N ARG A 173 20.54 13.70 13.34
CA ARG A 173 19.88 14.32 14.50
C ARG A 173 20.81 15.22 15.32
N THR A 174 22.09 14.88 15.40
CA THR A 174 23.10 15.71 16.09
C THR A 174 23.34 17.04 15.36
N LEU A 175 23.30 17.02 14.02
CA LEU A 175 23.59 18.20 13.19
C LEU A 175 22.32 19.02 12.91
N ASN A 176 21.18 18.38 12.77
CA ASN A 176 19.88 19.01 12.57
C ASN A 176 18.82 18.21 13.36
N PRO A 177 18.46 18.65 14.58
CA PRO A 177 17.51 17.94 15.45
C PRO A 177 16.10 17.82 14.86
N GLU A 178 15.67 18.75 14.01
CA GLU A 178 14.32 18.81 13.44
C GLU A 178 14.21 18.17 12.05
N ILE A 179 15.32 17.64 11.51
CA ILE A 179 15.32 17.07 10.16
C ILE A 179 14.35 15.89 10.04
N PHE A 180 13.54 15.85 8.98
CA PHE A 180 12.67 14.73 8.68
C PHE A 180 13.51 13.52 8.26
N ILE A 181 13.30 12.36 8.89
CA ILE A 181 14.09 11.15 8.68
C ILE A 181 13.26 10.02 8.08
N LEU A 182 13.61 9.61 6.87
CA LEU A 182 13.17 8.36 6.28
C LEU A 182 14.33 7.36 6.35
N VAL A 183 14.15 6.25 7.07
CA VAL A 183 15.22 5.26 7.24
C VAL A 183 14.82 3.87 6.80
N ARG A 184 15.74 3.14 6.18
CA ARG A 184 15.59 1.74 5.85
C ARG A 184 15.99 0.86 7.02
N GLN A 185 15.08 -0.03 7.41
CA GLN A 185 15.33 -1.14 8.34
C GLN A 185 15.39 -2.45 7.54
N ASN A 186 16.53 -3.12 7.56
CA ASN A 186 16.73 -4.36 6.80
C ASN A 186 16.28 -5.60 7.58
N ARG A 187 16.36 -5.58 8.91
CA ARG A 187 16.06 -6.74 9.76
C ARG A 187 15.02 -6.38 10.81
N HIS A 188 13.91 -7.10 10.80
CA HIS A 188 12.80 -6.91 11.74
C HIS A 188 13.25 -6.96 13.23
N ARG A 189 14.21 -7.83 13.58
CA ARG A 189 14.75 -7.92 14.95
C ARG A 189 15.35 -6.60 15.48
N ASN A 190 15.67 -5.65 14.62
CA ASN A 190 16.22 -4.34 15.00
C ASN A 190 15.13 -3.28 15.25
N GLU A 191 13.83 -3.66 15.21
CA GLU A 191 12.69 -2.75 15.35
C GLU A 191 12.75 -1.89 16.61
N VAL A 192 13.14 -2.47 17.76
CA VAL A 192 13.26 -1.74 19.02
C VAL A 192 14.26 -0.57 18.92
N VAL A 193 15.38 -0.78 18.21
CA VAL A 193 16.41 0.26 18.06
C VAL A 193 15.93 1.34 17.08
N PHE A 194 15.29 0.95 15.98
CA PHE A 194 14.74 1.89 15.01
C PHE A 194 13.58 2.72 15.58
N SER A 195 12.77 2.15 16.45
CA SER A 195 11.73 2.88 17.19
C SER A 195 12.33 3.90 18.16
N ALA A 196 13.49 3.60 18.78
CA ALA A 196 14.16 4.48 19.73
C ALA A 196 14.81 5.71 19.08
N VAL A 197 15.19 5.65 17.79
CA VAL A 197 15.80 6.80 17.09
C VAL A 197 14.78 7.78 16.52
N GLN A 198 13.49 7.56 16.77
CA GLN A 198 12.38 8.47 16.39
C GLN A 198 12.46 8.94 14.93
N ALA A 199 12.68 7.99 14.02
CA ALA A 199 12.57 8.28 12.60
C ALA A 199 11.10 8.54 12.21
N ASP A 200 10.87 9.51 11.34
CA ASP A 200 9.53 9.90 10.90
C ASP A 200 8.89 8.82 10.01
N LEU A 201 9.71 8.19 9.16
CA LEU A 201 9.31 7.05 8.34
C LEU A 201 10.33 5.92 8.39
N ILE A 202 9.85 4.69 8.64
CA ILE A 202 10.68 3.48 8.61
C ILE A 202 10.24 2.61 7.43
N MET A 203 11.13 2.36 6.48
CA MET A 203 10.93 1.47 5.36
C MET A 203 11.49 0.09 5.65
N GLN A 204 10.62 -0.91 5.73
CA GLN A 204 10.99 -2.32 5.86
C GLN A 204 10.65 -3.06 4.56
N PRO A 205 11.63 -3.52 3.76
CA PRO A 205 11.36 -4.19 2.48
C PRO A 205 10.46 -5.42 2.61
N SER A 206 10.67 -6.23 3.63
CA SER A 206 9.84 -7.42 3.91
C SER A 206 8.38 -7.07 4.20
N LEU A 207 8.14 -5.99 4.94
CA LEU A 207 6.78 -5.53 5.26
C LEU A 207 6.08 -4.96 4.02
N VAL A 208 6.80 -4.21 3.18
CA VAL A 208 6.27 -3.71 1.90
C VAL A 208 5.87 -4.87 1.00
N THR A 209 6.73 -5.89 0.89
CA THR A 209 6.44 -7.10 0.14
C THR A 209 5.21 -7.84 0.70
N ALA A 210 5.16 -8.07 2.01
CA ALA A 210 4.05 -8.76 2.66
C ALA A 210 2.71 -8.02 2.44
N ARG A 211 2.69 -6.70 2.57
CA ARG A 211 1.50 -5.88 2.30
C ARG A 211 1.04 -5.99 0.84
N ARG A 212 1.98 -5.91 -0.09
CA ARG A 212 1.65 -6.03 -1.52
C ARG A 212 1.02 -7.39 -1.85
N MET A 213 1.53 -8.46 -1.22
CA MET A 213 0.96 -9.80 -1.35
C MET A 213 -0.43 -9.89 -0.77
N LEU A 214 -0.65 -9.30 0.39
CA LEU A 214 -1.95 -9.29 1.04
C LEU A 214 -3.00 -8.67 0.11
N PHE A 215 -2.67 -7.57 -0.56
CA PHE A 215 -3.55 -6.94 -1.54
C PHE A 215 -3.87 -7.86 -2.71
N VAL A 216 -2.88 -8.57 -3.25
CA VAL A 216 -3.10 -9.47 -4.39
C VAL A 216 -3.95 -10.67 -4.00
N LEU A 217 -3.76 -11.22 -2.78
CA LEU A 217 -4.39 -12.48 -2.37
C LEU A 217 -5.77 -12.29 -1.71
N ILE A 218 -5.94 -11.24 -0.90
CA ILE A 218 -7.13 -11.08 -0.05
C ILE A 218 -8.13 -10.10 -0.64
N ALA A 219 -7.65 -9.10 -1.36
CA ALA A 219 -8.51 -8.05 -1.88
C ALA A 219 -8.09 -7.60 -3.30
N PRO A 220 -8.22 -8.46 -4.33
CA PRO A 220 -7.89 -8.08 -5.70
C PRO A 220 -8.68 -6.86 -6.17
N LEU A 221 -9.91 -6.67 -5.71
CA LEU A 221 -10.73 -5.47 -5.97
C LEU A 221 -10.17 -4.18 -5.34
N LEU A 222 -9.30 -4.29 -4.34
CA LEU A 222 -8.66 -3.11 -3.75
C LEU A 222 -7.68 -2.46 -4.74
N ARG A 223 -7.11 -3.24 -5.66
CA ARG A 223 -6.34 -2.72 -6.77
C ARG A 223 -7.20 -1.82 -7.66
N ASP A 224 -8.42 -2.29 -8.01
CA ASP A 224 -9.33 -1.51 -8.84
C ASP A 224 -9.73 -0.19 -8.16
N PHE A 225 -9.92 -0.21 -6.84
CA PHE A 225 -10.14 1.00 -6.05
C PHE A 225 -8.97 1.99 -6.19
N TYR A 226 -7.72 1.53 -5.99
CA TYR A 226 -6.55 2.41 -6.10
C TYR A 226 -6.27 2.85 -7.52
N ASP A 227 -6.50 2.01 -8.51
CA ASP A 227 -6.35 2.38 -9.91
C ASP A 227 -7.38 3.46 -10.29
N HIS A 228 -8.61 3.36 -9.77
CA HIS A 228 -9.62 4.41 -9.91
C HIS A 228 -9.19 5.74 -9.27
N VAL A 229 -8.69 5.69 -8.04
CA VAL A 229 -8.17 6.88 -7.34
C VAL A 229 -7.00 7.53 -8.10
N ARG A 230 -6.16 6.77 -8.82
CA ARG A 230 -5.00 7.30 -9.56
C ARG A 230 -5.34 7.98 -10.89
N VAL A 231 -6.49 7.69 -11.46
CA VAL A 231 -6.91 8.22 -12.78
C VAL A 231 -7.35 9.69 -12.70
N PHE A 232 -7.82 10.15 -11.52
CA PHE A 232 -8.29 11.52 -11.36
C PHE A 232 -7.14 12.52 -11.19
N ASP A 233 -7.40 13.77 -11.56
CA ASP A 233 -6.56 14.92 -11.23
C ASP A 233 -6.40 15.08 -9.70
N ILE A 234 -5.31 15.74 -9.24
CA ILE A 234 -4.94 15.80 -7.82
C ILE A 234 -6.08 16.35 -6.97
N ASP A 235 -6.69 17.48 -7.38
CA ASP A 235 -7.76 18.14 -6.63
C ASP A 235 -9.03 17.28 -6.57
N SER A 236 -9.38 16.60 -7.66
CA SER A 236 -10.53 15.69 -7.73
C SER A 236 -10.32 14.45 -6.87
N ASN A 237 -9.07 13.97 -6.76
CA ASN A 237 -8.71 12.86 -5.91
C ASN A 237 -8.81 13.19 -4.42
N GLU A 238 -8.41 14.37 -4.02
CA GLU A 238 -8.46 14.80 -2.63
C GLU A 238 -9.90 14.85 -2.14
N ALA A 239 -10.78 15.54 -2.86
CA ALA A 239 -12.21 15.61 -2.54
C ALA A 239 -12.89 14.24 -2.52
N PHE A 240 -12.53 13.35 -3.45
CA PHE A 240 -13.02 11.97 -3.47
C PHE A 240 -12.56 11.18 -2.24
N LEU A 241 -11.27 11.23 -1.92
CA LEU A 241 -10.72 10.54 -0.75
C LEU A 241 -11.27 11.09 0.56
N GLU A 242 -11.44 12.41 0.68
CA GLU A 242 -12.10 13.02 1.83
C GLU A 242 -13.52 12.50 2.01
N SER A 243 -14.28 12.39 0.92
CA SER A 243 -15.63 11.82 0.94
C SER A 243 -15.63 10.36 1.40
N VAL A 244 -14.71 9.53 0.87
CA VAL A 244 -14.57 8.12 1.28
C VAL A 244 -14.18 8.01 2.75
N ILE A 245 -13.18 8.79 3.18
CA ILE A 245 -12.73 8.83 4.58
C ILE A 245 -13.85 9.31 5.49
N GLY A 246 -14.60 10.32 5.07
CA GLY A 246 -15.76 10.83 5.81
C GLY A 246 -16.84 9.78 6.02
N GLU A 247 -17.19 9.01 4.97
CA GLU A 247 -18.18 7.93 5.08
C GLU A 247 -17.66 6.79 5.97
N LEU A 248 -16.39 6.41 5.84
CA LEU A 248 -15.77 5.39 6.68
C LEU A 248 -15.73 5.81 8.16
N ARG A 249 -15.33 7.05 8.45
CA ARG A 249 -15.34 7.59 9.83
C ARG A 249 -16.74 7.59 10.43
N LYS A 250 -17.73 7.99 9.65
CA LYS A 250 -19.12 8.00 10.08
C LYS A 250 -19.63 6.61 10.45
N ARG A 251 -19.22 5.57 9.68
CA ARG A 251 -19.67 4.19 9.87
C ARG A 251 -18.85 3.40 10.88
N LEU A 252 -17.53 3.61 10.90
CA LEU A 252 -16.58 2.80 11.66
C LEU A 252 -16.04 3.49 12.91
N GLY A 253 -16.15 4.84 12.99
CA GLY A 253 -15.47 5.62 14.02
C GLY A 253 -13.97 5.41 13.97
N GLU A 254 -13.34 5.15 15.11
CA GLU A 254 -11.91 4.85 15.25
C GLU A 254 -11.60 3.35 15.22
N THR A 255 -12.61 2.51 14.91
CA THR A 255 -12.45 1.06 14.92
C THR A 255 -11.45 0.63 13.84
N LYS A 256 -10.56 -0.30 14.19
CA LYS A 256 -9.61 -0.88 13.25
C LYS A 256 -10.38 -1.57 12.11
N PRO A 257 -10.17 -1.18 10.85
CA PRO A 257 -10.90 -1.72 9.73
C PRO A 257 -10.47 -3.16 9.42
N ARG A 258 -11.43 -3.90 8.88
CA ARG A 258 -11.23 -5.15 8.17
C ARG A 258 -11.70 -4.95 6.74
N VAL A 259 -10.91 -5.41 5.77
CA VAL A 259 -11.27 -5.43 4.36
C VAL A 259 -11.50 -6.87 3.92
N TRP A 260 -12.57 -7.12 3.19
CA TRP A 260 -12.88 -8.45 2.67
C TRP A 260 -13.66 -8.36 1.36
N THR A 261 -13.57 -9.40 0.54
CA THR A 261 -14.36 -9.54 -0.67
C THR A 261 -15.43 -10.63 -0.44
N THR A 262 -16.64 -10.36 -0.89
CA THR A 262 -17.74 -11.34 -0.93
C THR A 262 -18.16 -11.53 -2.37
N CYS A 263 -18.27 -12.79 -2.82
CA CYS A 263 -18.83 -13.13 -4.12
C CYS A 263 -20.32 -13.44 -3.98
N VAL A 264 -21.11 -13.02 -4.97
CA VAL A 264 -22.54 -13.36 -5.03
C VAL A 264 -22.67 -14.67 -5.80
N ASP A 265 -22.42 -15.77 -5.10
CA ASP A 265 -22.45 -17.13 -5.62
C ASP A 265 -23.02 -18.13 -4.57
N GLU A 266 -23.20 -19.39 -4.98
CA GLU A 266 -23.74 -20.44 -4.10
C GLU A 266 -22.81 -20.77 -2.91
N GLU A 267 -21.49 -20.58 -3.06
CA GLU A 267 -20.50 -20.93 -2.03
C GLU A 267 -20.41 -19.83 -0.94
N SER A 268 -20.40 -18.57 -1.36
CA SER A 268 -20.11 -17.43 -0.48
C SER A 268 -21.35 -16.69 0.01
N SER A 269 -22.53 -16.91 -0.62
CA SER A 269 -23.76 -16.17 -0.32
C SER A 269 -25.03 -16.96 -0.68
N ALA A 270 -25.09 -18.20 -0.23
CA ALA A 270 -26.13 -19.14 -0.59
C ALA A 270 -27.58 -18.68 -0.31
N ALA A 271 -27.85 -17.90 0.73
CA ALA A 271 -29.15 -17.36 1.03
C ALA A 271 -29.56 -16.23 0.07
N LEU A 272 -28.60 -15.35 -0.23
CA LEU A 272 -28.78 -14.27 -1.19
C LEU A 272 -29.03 -14.83 -2.61
N MET A 273 -28.24 -15.82 -3.01
CA MET A 273 -28.42 -16.46 -4.33
C MET A 273 -29.84 -17.00 -4.50
N ARG A 274 -30.36 -17.78 -3.54
CA ARG A 274 -31.74 -18.28 -3.59
C ARG A 274 -32.77 -17.18 -3.68
N TYR A 275 -32.55 -16.06 -2.96
CA TYR A 275 -33.49 -14.94 -2.98
C TYR A 275 -33.51 -14.25 -4.36
N LEU A 276 -32.33 -14.12 -5.01
CA LEU A 276 -32.22 -13.58 -6.36
C LEU A 276 -32.82 -14.52 -7.44
N GLU A 277 -32.63 -15.84 -7.29
CA GLU A 277 -33.21 -16.86 -8.17
C GLU A 277 -34.74 -16.87 -8.11
N ASP A 278 -35.33 -16.56 -6.96
CA ASP A 278 -36.78 -16.35 -6.79
C ASP A 278 -37.28 -15.07 -7.51
N GLY A 279 -36.42 -14.34 -8.21
CA GLY A 279 -36.76 -13.12 -8.95
C GLY A 279 -36.98 -11.89 -8.06
N ARG A 280 -36.51 -11.92 -6.82
CA ARG A 280 -36.63 -10.80 -5.87
C ARG A 280 -35.44 -9.87 -5.99
N PRO A 281 -35.67 -8.59 -6.34
CA PRO A 281 -34.56 -7.65 -6.44
C PRO A 281 -34.00 -7.34 -5.04
N VAL A 282 -32.67 -7.27 -4.92
CA VAL A 282 -31.97 -6.90 -3.69
C VAL A 282 -31.03 -5.76 -4.02
N ALA A 283 -31.07 -4.69 -3.23
CA ALA A 283 -30.12 -3.60 -3.33
C ALA A 283 -28.93 -3.80 -2.39
N LEU A 284 -27.82 -3.16 -2.70
CA LEU A 284 -26.60 -3.23 -1.90
C LEU A 284 -26.84 -2.74 -0.45
N GLY A 285 -27.69 -1.72 -0.28
CA GLY A 285 -28.11 -1.24 1.03
C GLY A 285 -28.93 -2.25 1.84
N ASP A 286 -29.63 -3.18 1.19
CA ASP A 286 -30.40 -4.20 1.88
C ASP A 286 -29.52 -5.27 2.51
N ILE A 287 -28.48 -5.69 1.82
CA ILE A 287 -27.51 -6.67 2.36
C ILE A 287 -26.65 -6.11 3.49
N THR A 288 -26.48 -4.80 3.56
CA THR A 288 -25.70 -4.14 4.63
C THR A 288 -26.57 -3.69 5.81
N ARG A 289 -27.86 -4.03 5.88
CA ARG A 289 -28.71 -3.77 7.05
C ARG A 289 -28.31 -4.68 8.22
N ASP A 290 -28.46 -4.14 9.43
CA ASP A 290 -28.25 -4.94 10.64
C ASP A 290 -29.39 -5.97 10.76
N PRO A 291 -29.09 -7.26 10.84
CA PRO A 291 -30.13 -8.29 10.96
C PRO A 291 -30.90 -8.21 12.27
N SER A 292 -30.35 -7.58 13.31
CA SER A 292 -31.01 -7.38 14.62
C SER A 292 -31.80 -6.07 14.71
N ASP A 293 -31.46 -5.08 13.87
CA ASP A 293 -32.15 -3.80 13.76
C ASP A 293 -32.17 -3.34 12.29
N ARG A 294 -33.26 -3.63 11.60
CA ARG A 294 -33.41 -3.38 10.16
C ARG A 294 -33.45 -1.88 9.78
N GLU A 295 -33.62 -0.99 10.74
CA GLU A 295 -33.50 0.45 10.55
C GLU A 295 -32.04 0.90 10.58
N ALA A 296 -31.15 0.12 11.19
CA ALA A 296 -29.73 0.38 11.27
C ALA A 296 -28.95 -0.29 10.11
N GLN A 297 -27.79 0.26 9.84
CA GLN A 297 -26.84 -0.31 8.90
C GLN A 297 -25.66 -0.91 9.67
N LEU A 298 -25.15 -2.04 9.21
CA LEU A 298 -23.90 -2.58 9.73
C LEU A 298 -22.75 -1.56 9.59
N PRO A 299 -21.81 -1.54 10.54
CA PRO A 299 -20.63 -0.69 10.44
C PRO A 299 -19.67 -1.22 9.36
N CYS A 300 -20.10 -1.14 8.12
CA CYS A 300 -19.30 -1.45 6.92
C CYS A 300 -19.73 -0.55 5.75
N VAL A 301 -18.81 -0.41 4.81
CA VAL A 301 -18.99 0.37 3.57
C VAL A 301 -18.56 -0.49 2.39
N PRO A 302 -19.38 -0.65 1.35
CA PRO A 302 -18.95 -1.25 0.10
C PRO A 302 -18.06 -0.27 -0.66
N LEU A 303 -16.79 -0.63 -0.88
CA LEU A 303 -15.82 0.20 -1.57
C LEU A 303 -15.85 0.01 -3.08
N VAL A 304 -16.02 -1.23 -3.53
CA VAL A 304 -16.01 -1.61 -4.96
C VAL A 304 -17.01 -2.71 -5.21
N VAL A 305 -17.66 -2.63 -6.35
CA VAL A 305 -18.40 -3.77 -6.93
C VAL A 305 -17.86 -4.02 -8.34
N ARG A 306 -17.50 -5.26 -8.63
CA ARG A 306 -17.19 -5.75 -9.97
C ARG A 306 -18.36 -6.61 -10.45
N SER A 307 -18.95 -6.24 -11.58
CA SER A 307 -20.11 -6.93 -12.20
C SER A 307 -19.82 -7.16 -13.67
N ALA A 308 -19.76 -8.40 -14.12
CA ALA A 308 -19.47 -8.76 -15.51
C ALA A 308 -18.25 -8.01 -16.10
N GLY A 309 -17.20 -7.85 -15.31
CA GLY A 309 -15.96 -7.13 -15.68
C GLY A 309 -16.00 -5.61 -15.53
N ASN A 310 -17.17 -5.01 -15.27
CA ASN A 310 -17.28 -3.57 -15.01
C ASN A 310 -17.06 -3.29 -13.52
N VAL A 311 -16.25 -2.28 -13.23
CA VAL A 311 -15.90 -1.87 -11.86
C VAL A 311 -16.65 -0.58 -11.49
N THR A 312 -17.34 -0.59 -10.36
CA THR A 312 -17.98 0.59 -9.77
C THR A 312 -17.35 0.84 -8.41
N VAL A 313 -16.76 2.01 -8.23
CA VAL A 313 -16.14 2.42 -6.97
C VAL A 313 -17.12 3.28 -6.18
N MET A 314 -17.17 3.10 -4.86
CA MET A 314 -18.15 3.71 -3.95
C MET A 314 -19.58 3.59 -4.46
N PRO A 315 -20.06 2.33 -4.68
CA PRO A 315 -21.39 2.10 -5.23
C PRO A 315 -22.47 2.66 -4.31
N ARG A 316 -23.54 3.16 -4.90
CA ARG A 316 -24.70 3.68 -4.15
C ARG A 316 -25.46 2.53 -3.46
N ALA A 317 -26.12 2.83 -2.36
CA ALA A 317 -26.90 1.86 -1.60
C ALA A 317 -28.09 1.27 -2.41
N ASP A 318 -28.62 2.02 -3.37
CA ASP A 318 -29.75 1.63 -4.24
C ASP A 318 -29.29 0.73 -5.44
N ARG A 319 -27.99 0.47 -5.59
CA ARG A 319 -27.48 -0.41 -6.65
C ARG A 319 -28.00 -1.82 -6.47
N ALA A 320 -28.61 -2.37 -7.53
CA ALA A 320 -29.05 -3.77 -7.55
C ALA A 320 -27.85 -4.72 -7.52
N VAL A 321 -27.98 -5.81 -6.80
CA VAL A 321 -26.99 -6.88 -6.69
C VAL A 321 -27.39 -8.03 -7.63
N TYR A 322 -26.41 -8.59 -8.33
CA TYR A 322 -26.60 -9.65 -9.31
C TYR A 322 -25.75 -10.87 -9.00
N PRO A 323 -26.16 -12.07 -9.41
CA PRO A 323 -25.32 -13.26 -9.38
C PRO A 323 -24.01 -13.02 -10.12
N GLY A 324 -22.89 -13.41 -9.50
CA GLY A 324 -21.54 -13.21 -10.02
C GLY A 324 -20.92 -11.83 -9.68
N ASP A 325 -21.64 -10.96 -8.96
CA ASP A 325 -21.04 -9.73 -8.43
C ASP A 325 -19.96 -10.07 -7.39
N GLU A 326 -18.82 -9.39 -7.48
CA GLU A 326 -17.78 -9.40 -6.46
C GLU A 326 -17.79 -8.05 -5.73
N ILE A 327 -17.95 -8.06 -4.42
CA ILE A 327 -18.12 -6.85 -3.62
C ILE A 327 -17.02 -6.74 -2.58
N LEU A 328 -16.23 -5.66 -2.64
CA LEU A 328 -15.23 -5.31 -1.66
C LEU A 328 -15.86 -4.46 -0.55
N PHE A 329 -15.78 -4.94 0.67
CA PHE A 329 -16.23 -4.21 1.86
C PHE A 329 -15.06 -3.75 2.72
N CYS A 330 -15.26 -2.63 3.40
CA CYS A 330 -14.45 -2.17 4.51
C CYS A 330 -15.36 -1.97 5.73
N GLY A 331 -15.06 -2.63 6.84
CA GLY A 331 -15.94 -2.61 8.00
C GLY A 331 -15.28 -3.11 9.29
N SER A 332 -16.06 -3.19 10.36
CA SER A 332 -15.61 -3.82 11.59
C SER A 332 -15.60 -5.35 11.47
N SER A 333 -14.86 -6.02 12.34
CA SER A 333 -14.87 -7.49 12.41
C SER A 333 -16.25 -8.05 12.77
N GLY A 334 -17.03 -7.32 13.59
CA GLY A 334 -18.43 -7.68 13.90
C GLY A 334 -19.32 -7.56 12.66
N ALA A 335 -19.19 -6.50 11.87
CA ALA A 335 -19.93 -6.32 10.63
C ALA A 335 -19.66 -7.44 9.62
N TYR A 336 -18.39 -7.87 9.51
CA TYR A 336 -18.04 -9.02 8.68
C TYR A 336 -18.83 -10.29 9.08
N ALA A 337 -18.80 -10.63 10.38
CA ALA A 337 -19.48 -11.83 10.88
C ALA A 337 -21.00 -11.76 10.70
N SER A 338 -21.60 -10.58 10.94
CA SER A 338 -23.05 -10.37 10.76
C SER A 338 -23.44 -10.44 9.28
N LEU A 339 -22.65 -9.82 8.40
CA LEU A 339 -22.89 -9.86 6.96
C LEU A 339 -22.78 -11.29 6.41
N ASP A 340 -21.72 -12.01 6.76
CA ASP A 340 -21.49 -13.39 6.35
C ASP A 340 -22.65 -14.30 6.80
N ALA A 341 -23.09 -14.15 8.05
CA ALA A 341 -24.25 -14.87 8.57
C ALA A 341 -25.54 -14.53 7.78
N THR A 342 -25.77 -13.24 7.48
CA THR A 342 -26.96 -12.78 6.74
C THR A 342 -27.00 -13.38 5.33
N LEU A 343 -25.85 -13.38 4.64
CA LEU A 343 -25.73 -13.88 3.27
C LEU A 343 -25.89 -15.40 3.14
N ASN A 344 -25.66 -16.16 4.24
CA ASN A 344 -25.64 -17.61 4.24
C ASN A 344 -26.78 -18.25 5.02
N THR A 345 -27.47 -17.52 5.91
CA THR A 345 -28.56 -18.11 6.73
C THR A 345 -29.87 -18.20 5.95
N SER A 346 -30.42 -19.41 5.88
CA SER A 346 -31.74 -19.68 5.24
C SER A 346 -32.84 -18.93 5.98
N GLY A 347 -33.74 -18.28 5.22
CA GLY A 347 -34.89 -17.54 5.78
C GLY A 347 -34.57 -16.05 6.05
N THR A 348 -33.41 -15.56 5.69
CA THR A 348 -33.10 -14.12 5.72
C THR A 348 -33.99 -13.39 4.71
N ASN A 349 -34.70 -12.36 5.14
CA ASN A 349 -35.38 -11.41 4.27
C ASN A 349 -34.42 -10.23 4.03
N PHE A 350 -34.03 -10.01 2.79
CA PHE A 350 -33.16 -8.88 2.38
C PHE A 350 -33.98 -7.60 2.19
#